data_18c48903a4c75335bbd787388d301a67
#
_entry.id   18c48903a4c75335bbd787388d301a67
#
_cell.length_a   1.000
_cell.length_b   1.000
_cell.length_c   1.000
_cell.angle_alpha   90.00
_cell.angle_beta   90.00
_cell.angle_gamma   90.00
#
_symmetry.space_group_name_H-M   'P 1'
#
loop_
_entity.id
_entity.type
_entity.pdbx_description
1 polymer ?
#
loop_
_entity_poly.entity_id
_entity_poly.type
_entity_poly.pdbx_seq_one_letter_code
_entity_poly.pdbx_strand_id
1 'polypeptide(L)'
;MFKNSRIPIWVNIFLILIVLLMTLQVYWFYFDHQALLDAGITIQGAPDLNIMYTTAGRLTAMVAASIFVLITQNPNQYLVVLFMSILREGQEMFIDPLFPYANAPVPPIVDVGMHVVIVAIEIAAFIVVYRIARQDNAILKEVYSKK
;
A
#
# COMPACT_ATOMS: atom_id res chain seq x y z
N MET A 1 -13.08 -14.56 -9.99
CA MET A 1 -12.29 -13.43 -10.41
C MET A 1 -10.84 -13.83 -10.73
N PHE A 2 -10.15 -14.59 -9.88
CA PHE A 2 -8.72 -14.94 -10.05
C PHE A 2 -8.41 -16.27 -10.74
N LYS A 3 -9.41 -16.97 -11.31
CA LYS A 3 -9.29 -18.36 -11.80
C LYS A 3 -8.25 -18.56 -12.93
N ASN A 4 -7.91 -17.49 -13.67
CA ASN A 4 -6.90 -17.51 -14.76
C ASN A 4 -5.75 -16.52 -14.53
N SER A 5 -5.62 -15.98 -13.32
CA SER A 5 -4.55 -15.06 -12.98
C SER A 5 -3.23 -15.82 -12.81
N ARG A 6 -2.15 -15.29 -13.40
CA ARG A 6 -0.78 -15.74 -13.12
C ARG A 6 -0.24 -15.21 -11.80
N ILE A 7 -0.87 -14.16 -11.24
CA ILE A 7 -0.51 -13.61 -9.93
C ILE A 7 -0.93 -14.61 -8.85
N PRO A 8 -0.03 -15.05 -7.97
CA PRO A 8 -0.37 -15.96 -6.89
C PRO A 8 -1.48 -15.41 -5.99
N ILE A 9 -2.37 -16.29 -5.55
CA ILE A 9 -3.54 -15.89 -4.77
C ILE A 9 -3.16 -15.17 -3.46
N TRP A 10 -2.04 -15.56 -2.83
CA TRP A 10 -1.59 -14.93 -1.60
C TRP A 10 -1.19 -13.45 -1.80
N VAL A 11 -0.63 -13.09 -2.98
CA VAL A 11 -0.32 -11.69 -3.34
C VAL A 11 -1.60 -10.87 -3.46
N ASN A 12 -2.63 -11.45 -4.10
CA ASN A 12 -3.94 -10.80 -4.21
C ASN A 12 -4.59 -10.61 -2.83
N ILE A 13 -4.57 -11.65 -1.98
CA ILE A 13 -5.12 -11.56 -0.61
C ILE A 13 -4.38 -10.50 0.20
N PHE A 14 -3.05 -10.51 0.16
CA PHE A 14 -2.24 -9.51 0.84
C PHE A 14 -2.58 -8.09 0.36
N LEU A 15 -2.64 -7.86 -0.95
CA LEU A 15 -2.99 -6.55 -1.49
C LEU A 15 -4.42 -6.12 -1.11
N ILE A 16 -5.38 -7.05 -1.04
CA ILE A 16 -6.74 -6.75 -0.56
C ILE A 16 -6.70 -6.29 0.91
N LEU A 17 -5.92 -6.94 1.76
CA LEU A 17 -5.77 -6.53 3.17
C LEU A 17 -5.18 -5.12 3.28
N ILE A 18 -4.14 -4.82 2.51
CA ILE A 18 -3.57 -3.45 2.46
C ILE A 18 -4.60 -2.43 1.98
N VAL A 19 -5.38 -2.75 0.94
CA VAL A 19 -6.46 -1.87 0.45
C VAL A 19 -7.49 -1.59 1.54
N LEU A 20 -7.89 -2.60 2.31
CA LEU A 20 -8.85 -2.43 3.41
C LEU A 20 -8.29 -1.52 4.51
N LEU A 21 -7.02 -1.72 4.91
CA LEU A 21 -6.35 -0.87 5.91
C LEU A 21 -6.24 0.58 5.43
N MET A 22 -5.76 0.80 4.20
CA MET A 22 -5.68 2.15 3.63
C MET A 22 -7.06 2.80 3.51
N THR A 23 -8.09 2.04 3.15
CA THR A 23 -9.47 2.56 3.06
C THR A 23 -9.98 3.00 4.43
N LEU A 24 -9.66 2.25 5.49
CA LEU A 24 -9.99 2.63 6.86
C LEU A 24 -9.29 3.94 7.25
N GLN A 25 -8.00 4.09 6.93
CA GLN A 25 -7.27 5.35 7.15
C GLN A 25 -7.90 6.51 6.39
N VAL A 26 -8.26 6.32 5.10
CA VAL A 26 -8.98 7.33 4.30
C VAL A 26 -10.29 7.74 4.98
N TYR A 27 -11.05 6.76 5.51
CA TYR A 27 -12.29 7.04 6.23
C TYR A 27 -12.05 7.91 7.46
N TRP A 28 -11.04 7.60 8.29
CA TRP A 28 -10.70 8.42 9.46
C TRP A 28 -10.30 9.85 9.05
N PHE A 29 -9.48 10.00 8.05
CA PHE A 29 -9.03 11.33 7.59
C PHE A 29 -10.15 12.19 7.01
N TYR A 30 -11.15 11.62 6.33
CA TYR A 30 -12.23 12.40 5.73
C TYR A 30 -13.46 12.54 6.62
N PHE A 31 -13.80 11.54 7.43
CA PHE A 31 -15.12 11.43 8.04
C PHE A 31 -15.11 11.25 9.55
N ASP A 32 -14.08 10.65 10.14
CA ASP A 32 -14.00 10.36 11.57
C ASP A 32 -12.77 11.02 12.21
N HIS A 33 -12.82 12.33 12.30
CA HIS A 33 -11.75 13.11 12.93
C HIS A 33 -11.60 12.80 14.44
N GLN A 34 -12.65 12.28 15.10
CA GLN A 34 -12.56 11.92 16.51
C GLN A 34 -11.57 10.78 16.72
N ALA A 35 -11.56 9.78 15.86
CA ALA A 35 -10.58 8.69 15.92
C ALA A 35 -9.12 9.20 15.84
N LEU A 36 -8.88 10.24 15.04
CA LEU A 36 -7.56 10.89 14.94
C LEU A 36 -7.19 11.68 16.18
N LEU A 37 -8.15 12.43 16.76
CA LEU A 37 -7.94 13.16 18.00
C LEU A 37 -7.66 12.20 19.17
N ASP A 38 -8.35 11.06 19.23
CA ASP A 38 -8.16 10.02 20.25
C ASP A 38 -6.75 9.37 20.11
N ALA A 39 -6.23 9.24 18.89
CA ALA A 39 -4.86 8.82 18.62
C ALA A 39 -3.81 9.88 18.97
N GLY A 40 -4.23 11.11 19.32
CA GLY A 40 -3.35 12.20 19.73
C GLY A 40 -2.91 13.11 18.57
N ILE A 41 -3.58 13.04 17.42
CA ILE A 41 -3.41 14.02 16.35
C ILE A 41 -4.15 15.28 16.75
N THR A 42 -3.46 16.42 16.77
CA THR A 42 -4.07 17.72 17.05
C THR A 42 -4.50 18.41 15.76
N ILE A 43 -5.72 18.93 15.73
CA ILE A 43 -6.24 19.71 14.60
C ILE A 43 -6.53 21.11 15.11
N GLN A 44 -5.64 22.06 14.84
CA GLN A 44 -5.72 23.43 15.35
C GLN A 44 -6.30 24.44 14.35
N GLY A 45 -6.64 24.00 13.13
CA GLY A 45 -7.23 24.88 12.14
C GLY A 45 -7.07 24.43 10.69
N ALA A 46 -7.35 25.36 9.77
CA ALA A 46 -7.35 25.09 8.34
C ALA A 46 -6.03 24.50 7.79
N PRO A 47 -4.81 24.89 8.24
CA PRO A 47 -3.58 24.28 7.78
C PRO A 47 -3.50 22.77 8.07
N ASP A 48 -3.88 22.36 9.29
CA ASP A 48 -3.83 20.95 9.68
C ASP A 48 -4.86 20.12 8.90
N LEU A 49 -6.06 20.66 8.71
CA LEU A 49 -7.09 20.07 7.87
C LEU A 49 -6.60 19.89 6.41
N ASN A 50 -5.88 20.88 5.88
CA ASN A 50 -5.30 20.79 4.53
C ASN A 50 -4.30 19.64 4.41
N ILE A 51 -3.37 19.52 5.36
CA ILE A 51 -2.39 18.42 5.40
C ILE A 51 -3.10 17.08 5.49
N MET A 52 -4.09 16.98 6.37
CA MET A 52 -4.87 15.77 6.60
C MET A 52 -5.63 15.33 5.33
N TYR A 53 -6.37 16.25 4.69
CA TYR A 53 -7.09 15.93 3.45
C TYR A 53 -6.16 15.65 2.27
N THR A 54 -5.00 16.31 2.21
CA THR A 54 -3.99 16.01 1.19
C THR A 54 -3.42 14.59 1.38
N THR A 55 -3.19 14.18 2.63
CA THR A 55 -2.77 12.82 2.96
C THR A 55 -3.85 11.80 2.59
N ALA A 56 -5.10 12.07 2.96
CA ALA A 56 -6.24 11.25 2.55
C ALA A 56 -6.35 11.12 1.03
N GLY A 57 -6.15 12.20 0.27
CA GLY A 57 -6.14 12.19 -1.19
C GLY A 57 -5.07 11.28 -1.78
N ARG A 58 -3.87 11.30 -1.22
CA ARG A 58 -2.78 10.40 -1.63
C ARG A 58 -3.09 8.93 -1.34
N LEU A 59 -3.63 8.64 -0.15
CA LEU A 59 -4.08 7.29 0.21
C LEU A 59 -5.21 6.82 -0.71
N THR A 60 -6.17 7.68 -1.03
CA THR A 60 -7.27 7.38 -1.97
C THR A 60 -6.73 7.00 -3.35
N ALA A 61 -5.72 7.71 -3.85
CA ALA A 61 -5.08 7.38 -5.12
C ALA A 61 -4.40 6.01 -5.08
N MET A 62 -3.72 5.67 -3.96
CA MET A 62 -3.10 4.36 -3.76
C MET A 62 -4.15 3.24 -3.68
N VAL A 63 -5.26 3.46 -2.98
CA VAL A 63 -6.40 2.53 -2.93
C VAL A 63 -6.96 2.28 -4.33
N ALA A 64 -7.23 3.34 -5.09
CA ALA A 64 -7.75 3.24 -6.45
C ALA A 64 -6.78 2.47 -7.38
N ALA A 65 -5.48 2.77 -7.33
CA ALA A 65 -4.46 2.07 -8.09
C ALA A 65 -4.38 0.58 -7.71
N SER A 66 -4.47 0.26 -6.42
CA SER A 66 -4.45 -1.11 -5.92
C SER A 66 -5.70 -1.91 -6.36
N ILE A 67 -6.88 -1.30 -6.31
CA ILE A 67 -8.11 -1.90 -6.83
C ILE A 67 -8.00 -2.13 -8.34
N PHE A 68 -7.47 -1.17 -9.07
CA PHE A 68 -7.28 -1.28 -10.51
C PHE A 68 -6.39 -2.47 -10.89
N VAL A 69 -5.26 -2.68 -10.21
CA VAL A 69 -4.40 -3.84 -10.51
C VAL A 69 -5.02 -5.16 -10.08
N LEU A 70 -5.79 -5.18 -8.98
CA LEU A 70 -6.57 -6.36 -8.58
C LEU A 70 -7.62 -6.77 -9.63
N ILE A 71 -8.16 -5.81 -10.38
CA ILE A 71 -9.10 -6.07 -11.47
C ILE A 71 -8.36 -6.51 -12.74
N THR A 72 -7.32 -5.78 -13.14
CA THR A 72 -6.61 -6.01 -14.41
C THR A 72 -5.70 -7.24 -14.37
N GLN A 73 -5.21 -7.63 -13.19
CA GLN A 73 -4.27 -8.75 -12.98
C GLN A 73 -3.01 -8.64 -13.86
N ASN A 74 -2.60 -7.41 -14.22
CA ASN A 74 -1.42 -7.15 -15.05
C ASN A 74 -0.14 -7.10 -14.20
N PRO A 75 0.82 -8.03 -14.38
CA PRO A 75 2.03 -8.08 -13.55
C PRO A 75 2.85 -6.79 -13.56
N ASN A 76 2.95 -6.11 -14.71
CA ASN A 76 3.73 -4.87 -14.80
C ASN A 76 3.10 -3.73 -13.96
N GLN A 77 1.76 -3.67 -13.91
CA GLN A 77 1.03 -2.70 -13.10
C GLN A 77 1.16 -3.02 -11.60
N TYR A 78 1.13 -4.32 -11.23
CA TYR A 78 1.38 -4.76 -9.86
C TYR A 78 2.74 -4.31 -9.36
N LEU A 79 3.80 -4.38 -10.21
CA LEU A 79 5.13 -3.94 -9.82
C LEU A 79 5.16 -2.47 -9.42
N VAL A 80 4.44 -1.60 -10.14
CA VAL A 80 4.38 -0.17 -9.81
C VAL A 80 3.70 0.03 -8.46
N VAL A 81 2.53 -0.61 -8.25
CA VAL A 81 1.77 -0.46 -7.00
C VAL A 81 2.55 -1.02 -5.80
N LEU A 82 3.14 -2.21 -5.92
CA LEU A 82 3.96 -2.82 -4.87
C LEU A 82 5.19 -1.98 -4.55
N PHE A 83 5.86 -1.42 -5.57
CA PHE A 83 7.00 -0.53 -5.36
C PHE A 83 6.61 0.72 -4.57
N MET A 84 5.49 1.36 -4.94
CA MET A 84 4.97 2.53 -4.21
C MET A 84 4.58 2.18 -2.77
N SER A 85 4.02 0.99 -2.55
CA SER A 85 3.65 0.50 -1.22
C SER A 85 4.90 0.28 -0.35
N ILE A 86 5.92 -0.40 -0.88
CA ILE A 86 7.21 -0.61 -0.21
C ILE A 86 7.84 0.74 0.21
N LEU A 87 7.80 1.75 -0.68
CA LEU A 87 8.35 3.07 -0.35
C LEU A 87 7.55 3.73 0.78
N ARG A 88 6.22 3.63 0.75
CA ARG A 88 5.35 4.20 1.78
C ARG A 88 5.62 3.55 3.14
N GLU A 89 5.45 2.24 3.23
CA GLU A 89 5.66 1.49 4.48
C GLU A 89 7.11 1.62 5.00
N GLY A 90 8.08 1.62 4.08
CA GLY A 90 9.48 1.82 4.43
C GLY A 90 9.76 3.22 5.02
N GLN A 91 9.03 4.26 4.60
CA GLN A 91 9.11 5.59 5.21
C GLN A 91 8.43 5.62 6.58
N GLU A 92 7.23 5.05 6.72
CA GLU A 92 6.48 4.98 7.98
C GLU A 92 7.30 4.24 9.06
N MET A 93 8.03 3.19 8.71
CA MET A 93 8.95 2.48 9.60
C MET A 93 9.98 3.39 10.32
N PHE A 94 10.38 4.51 9.69
CA PHE A 94 11.29 5.47 10.29
C PHE A 94 10.58 6.68 10.89
N ILE A 95 9.48 7.12 10.27
CA ILE A 95 8.76 8.32 10.70
C ILE A 95 8.04 8.09 12.02
N ASP A 96 7.32 6.98 12.13
CA ASP A 96 6.45 6.72 13.28
C ASP A 96 7.21 6.60 14.61
N PRO A 97 8.36 5.90 14.70
CA PRO A 97 9.12 5.87 15.95
C PRO A 97 9.84 7.18 16.27
N LEU A 98 10.14 8.03 15.26
CA LEU A 98 10.77 9.34 15.47
C LEU A 98 9.76 10.42 15.88
N PHE A 99 8.52 10.28 15.43
CA PHE A 99 7.42 11.24 15.64
C PHE A 99 6.14 10.52 16.05
N PRO A 100 6.14 9.75 17.16
CA PRO A 100 5.00 8.94 17.55
C PRO A 100 3.80 9.83 17.92
N TYR A 101 2.61 9.36 17.63
CA TYR A 101 1.39 9.98 18.10
C TYR A 101 1.32 9.89 19.62
N ALA A 102 0.78 10.92 20.28
CA ALA A 102 0.75 11.02 21.73
C ALA A 102 0.02 9.84 22.41
N ASN A 103 -1.01 9.32 21.77
CA ASN A 103 -1.81 8.19 22.26
C ASN A 103 -1.76 7.03 21.25
N ALA A 104 -0.56 6.74 20.69
CA ALA A 104 -0.41 5.62 19.75
C ALA A 104 -0.95 4.31 20.37
N PRO A 105 -1.75 3.52 19.65
CA PRO A 105 -2.40 2.32 20.19
C PRO A 105 -1.40 1.20 20.53
N VAL A 106 -0.20 1.27 19.98
CA VAL A 106 0.90 0.31 20.20
C VAL A 106 2.19 1.03 20.55
N PRO A 107 3.10 0.39 21.33
CA PRO A 107 4.43 0.93 21.58
C PRO A 107 5.23 1.09 20.26
N PRO A 108 6.10 2.12 20.13
CA PRO A 108 6.85 2.37 18.90
C PRO A 108 7.67 1.17 18.39
N ILE A 109 8.23 0.35 19.29
CA ILE A 109 8.98 -0.85 18.90
C ILE A 109 8.11 -1.93 18.25
N VAL A 110 6.85 -2.05 18.69
CA VAL A 110 5.87 -2.98 18.09
C VAL A 110 5.44 -2.48 16.74
N ASP A 111 5.23 -1.18 16.61
CA ASP A 111 4.86 -0.51 15.37
C ASP A 111 5.94 -0.69 14.30
N VAL A 112 7.20 -0.40 14.61
CA VAL A 112 8.35 -0.70 13.73
C VAL A 112 8.37 -2.17 13.32
N GLY A 113 8.13 -3.09 14.27
CA GLY A 113 8.08 -4.53 13.98
C GLY A 113 6.99 -4.89 12.97
N MET A 114 5.82 -4.26 13.06
CA MET A 114 4.73 -4.46 12.10
C MET A 114 5.12 -3.95 10.71
N HIS A 115 5.67 -2.75 10.59
CA HIS A 115 6.13 -2.20 9.31
C HIS A 115 7.24 -3.06 8.68
N VAL A 116 8.21 -3.55 9.45
CA VAL A 116 9.26 -4.48 8.97
C VAL A 116 8.64 -5.74 8.36
N VAL A 117 7.64 -6.34 9.02
CA VAL A 117 6.96 -7.54 8.51
C VAL A 117 6.19 -7.22 7.23
N ILE A 118 5.45 -6.11 7.19
CA ILE A 118 4.69 -5.70 6.01
C ILE A 118 5.64 -5.48 4.82
N VAL A 119 6.70 -4.69 5.00
CA VAL A 119 7.72 -4.42 3.97
C VAL A 119 8.36 -5.71 3.46
N ALA A 120 8.69 -6.65 4.35
CA ALA A 120 9.24 -7.94 3.95
C ALA A 120 8.28 -8.74 3.06
N ILE A 121 6.99 -8.75 3.38
CA ILE A 121 5.95 -9.41 2.57
C ILE A 121 5.79 -8.69 1.21
N GLU A 122 5.80 -7.37 1.20
CA GLU A 122 5.72 -6.56 -0.02
C GLU A 122 6.90 -6.81 -0.96
N ILE A 123 8.12 -6.86 -0.42
CA ILE A 123 9.33 -7.20 -1.18
C ILE A 123 9.22 -8.62 -1.75
N ALA A 124 8.77 -9.59 -0.96
CA ALA A 124 8.55 -10.94 -1.44
C ALA A 124 7.51 -11.00 -2.57
N ALA A 125 6.41 -10.28 -2.42
CA ALA A 125 5.38 -10.14 -3.46
C ALA A 125 5.94 -9.50 -4.73
N PHE A 126 6.71 -8.41 -4.57
CA PHE A 126 7.37 -7.71 -5.67
C PHE A 126 8.31 -8.65 -6.46
N ILE A 127 9.16 -9.43 -5.77
CA ILE A 127 10.08 -10.37 -6.41
C ILE A 127 9.32 -11.45 -7.19
N VAL A 128 8.26 -11.99 -6.62
CA VAL A 128 7.43 -13.02 -7.30
C VAL A 128 6.76 -12.43 -8.54
N VAL A 129 6.13 -11.28 -8.43
CA VAL A 129 5.46 -10.61 -9.56
C VAL A 129 6.47 -10.18 -10.63
N TYR A 130 7.66 -9.71 -10.22
CA TYR A 130 8.73 -9.36 -11.15
C TYR A 130 9.17 -10.55 -12.02
N ARG A 131 9.31 -11.74 -11.42
CA ARG A 131 9.63 -12.96 -12.18
C ARG A 131 8.56 -13.29 -13.22
N ILE A 132 7.28 -13.15 -12.85
CA ILE A 132 6.15 -13.38 -13.76
C ILE A 132 6.16 -12.36 -14.91
N ALA A 133 6.30 -11.08 -14.60
CA ALA A 133 6.35 -10.00 -15.59
C ALA A 133 7.50 -10.20 -16.59
N ARG A 134 8.67 -10.64 -16.10
CA ARG A 134 9.84 -10.93 -16.95
C ARG A 134 9.59 -12.09 -17.89
N GLN A 135 8.93 -13.16 -17.44
CA GLN A 135 8.57 -14.30 -18.28
C GLN A 135 7.56 -13.89 -19.37
N ASP A 136 6.53 -13.13 -19.04
CA ASP A 136 5.53 -12.64 -19.99
C ASP A 136 6.17 -11.76 -21.08
N ASN A 137 7.07 -10.86 -20.69
CA ASN A 137 7.78 -9.99 -21.61
C ASN A 137 8.73 -10.77 -22.54
N ALA A 138 9.35 -11.87 -22.10
CA ALA A 138 10.20 -12.73 -22.92
C ALA A 138 9.38 -13.47 -24.00
N ILE A 139 8.21 -14.02 -23.62
CA ILE A 139 7.29 -14.69 -24.55
C ILE A 139 6.81 -13.72 -25.64
N LEU A 140 6.43 -12.50 -25.24
CA LEU A 140 5.99 -11.47 -26.20
C LEU A 140 7.08 -11.13 -27.21
N LYS A 141 8.33 -10.94 -26.76
CA LYS A 141 9.47 -10.68 -27.66
C LYS A 141 9.68 -11.81 -28.67
N GLU A 142 9.58 -13.08 -28.26
CA GLU A 142 9.74 -14.22 -29.17
C GLU A 142 8.63 -14.27 -30.21
N VAL A 143 7.39 -14.00 -29.84
CA VAL A 143 6.24 -13.97 -30.77
C VAL A 143 6.40 -12.86 -31.81
N TYR A 144 6.86 -11.67 -31.41
CA TYR A 144 7.04 -10.54 -32.35
C TYR A 144 8.28 -10.68 -33.24
N SER A 145 9.30 -11.42 -32.82
CA SER A 145 10.50 -11.65 -33.64
C SER A 145 10.30 -12.66 -34.78
N LYS A 146 9.21 -13.44 -34.73
CA LYS A 146 8.85 -14.46 -35.74
C LYS A 146 7.88 -13.94 -36.82
N LYS A 147 7.46 -12.68 -36.73
CA LYS A 147 6.65 -12.00 -37.74
C LYS A 147 7.49 -11.10 -38.60
#